data_cbba43ac9eedcc9167d140b2509b1b02
#
_entry.id   cbba43ac9eedcc9167d140b2509b1b02
#
_cell.length_a   1.000
_cell.length_b   1.000
_cell.length_c   1.000
_cell.angle_alpha   90.00
_cell.angle_beta   90.00
_cell.angle_gamma   90.00
#
_symmetry.space_group_name_H-M   'P 1'
#
loop_
_entity.id
_entity.type
_entity.pdbx_description
1 polymer ?
#
loop_
_entity_poly.entity_id
_entity_poly.type
_entity_poly.pdbx_seq_one_letter_code
_entity_poly.pdbx_strand_id
1 'polypeptide(L)'
;VHIVNSFFKLLLSQSEKYKDYLLPGYTHFQLAMPSSFGLWFGAYAESLIDDLITLHSAWEITNKNPLGSAAGFGSSFPINRILTTKLLGFEELNYNVVYAQMSRGKTERIISQALANIAATLSRMSMDACIYLNQNFGFISFPAELTTGSSIMPHKKNPDVFELIRGHCNRISALPNEILMMSVNLPSGYHRDFQLLKENLFPAIKNLKDCLKMASLMIENIDIKKDILEDEKYKYLFTVEEMNKLVLQGIPLRDAYKKIGADVENDTFKTDMKMSHTHEGSIGNLQNDQIKIMMAKVIERFDFKKVNEALQRLLQ
;
A
#
# COMPACT_ATOMS: atom_id res chain seq x y z
N VAL A 1 5.50 -6.39 9.35
CA VAL A 1 4.62 -7.45 8.80
C VAL A 1 3.26 -7.41 9.48
N HIS A 2 3.15 -7.67 10.80
CA HIS A 2 1.85 -7.82 11.49
C HIS A 2 0.89 -6.63 11.28
N ILE A 3 1.35 -5.40 11.43
CA ILE A 3 0.51 -4.21 11.27
C ILE A 3 0.01 -4.04 9.82
N VAL A 4 0.82 -4.40 8.82
CA VAL A 4 0.39 -4.40 7.41
C VAL A 4 -0.67 -5.48 7.18
N ASN A 5 -0.48 -6.67 7.73
CA ASN A 5 -1.47 -7.75 7.63
C ASN A 5 -2.80 -7.41 8.34
N SER A 6 -2.75 -6.70 9.47
CA SER A 6 -3.97 -6.21 10.13
C SER A 6 -4.70 -5.18 9.27
N PHE A 7 -3.97 -4.24 8.67
CA PHE A 7 -4.54 -3.25 7.74
C PHE A 7 -5.11 -3.92 6.48
N PHE A 8 -4.40 -4.88 5.90
CA PHE A 8 -4.90 -5.71 4.80
C PHE A 8 -6.24 -6.38 5.11
N LYS A 9 -6.34 -7.03 6.29
CA LYS A 9 -7.58 -7.69 6.71
C LYS A 9 -8.74 -6.69 6.86
N LEU A 10 -8.45 -5.51 7.38
CA LEU A 10 -9.43 -4.43 7.47
C LEU A 10 -9.91 -4.01 6.08
N LEU A 11 -8.99 -3.77 5.14
CA LEU A 11 -9.35 -3.40 3.77
C LEU A 11 -10.22 -4.46 3.09
N LEU A 12 -9.90 -5.75 3.22
CA LEU A 12 -10.75 -6.82 2.68
C LEU A 12 -12.12 -6.89 3.35
N SER A 13 -12.19 -6.65 4.66
CA SER A 13 -13.47 -6.57 5.38
C SER A 13 -14.33 -5.41 4.86
N GLN A 14 -13.73 -4.25 4.61
CA GLN A 14 -14.42 -3.10 4.03
C GLN A 14 -14.80 -3.36 2.57
N SER A 15 -13.93 -4.03 1.79
CA SER A 15 -14.24 -4.45 0.43
C SER A 15 -15.51 -5.31 0.37
N GLU A 16 -15.63 -6.29 1.25
CA GLU A 16 -16.82 -7.15 1.31
C GLU A 16 -18.05 -6.39 1.82
N LYS A 17 -17.89 -5.55 2.85
CA LYS A 17 -18.98 -4.74 3.41
C LYS A 17 -19.60 -3.78 2.40
N TYR A 18 -18.77 -3.16 1.56
CA TYR A 18 -19.17 -2.11 0.62
C TYR A 18 -19.11 -2.55 -0.85
N LYS A 19 -19.17 -3.85 -1.11
CA LYS A 19 -19.07 -4.41 -2.48
C LYS A 19 -20.12 -3.88 -3.45
N ASP A 20 -21.31 -3.59 -2.94
CA ASP A 20 -22.45 -3.13 -3.71
C ASP A 20 -22.61 -1.59 -3.70
N TYR A 21 -21.70 -0.86 -3.03
CA TYR A 21 -21.70 0.60 -3.00
C TYR A 21 -20.92 1.11 -4.21
N LEU A 22 -21.68 1.55 -5.20
CA LEU A 22 -21.11 2.01 -6.46
C LEU A 22 -20.50 3.40 -6.31
N LEU A 23 -19.42 3.65 -7.04
CA LEU A 23 -18.82 4.96 -7.18
C LEU A 23 -18.40 5.21 -8.64
N PRO A 24 -18.33 6.48 -9.09
CA PRO A 24 -17.86 6.78 -10.44
C PRO A 24 -16.36 6.51 -10.55
N GLY A 25 -15.96 5.72 -11.53
CA GLY A 25 -14.57 5.56 -11.92
C GLY A 25 -14.10 6.72 -12.79
N TYR A 26 -12.88 7.17 -12.57
CA TYR A 26 -12.27 8.27 -13.30
C TYR A 26 -11.00 7.82 -14.03
N THR A 27 -10.85 8.28 -15.27
CA THR A 27 -9.58 8.27 -16.01
C THR A 27 -9.28 9.67 -16.51
N HIS A 28 -8.03 10.15 -16.41
CA HIS A 28 -7.67 11.52 -16.79
C HIS A 28 -8.51 12.60 -16.08
N PHE A 29 -8.97 12.32 -14.85
CA PHE A 29 -9.94 13.15 -14.11
C PHE A 29 -11.29 13.34 -14.81
N GLN A 30 -11.60 12.52 -15.82
CA GLN A 30 -12.89 12.49 -16.48
C GLN A 30 -13.68 11.26 -16.04
N LEU A 31 -15.02 11.38 -16.01
CA LEU A 31 -15.91 10.26 -15.77
C LEU A 31 -15.70 9.19 -16.83
N ALA A 32 -15.48 7.94 -16.39
CA ALA A 32 -15.18 6.82 -17.26
C ALA A 32 -16.26 5.73 -17.21
N MET A 33 -16.24 4.90 -16.18
CA MET A 33 -17.13 3.75 -16.01
C MET A 33 -17.55 3.63 -14.55
N PRO A 34 -18.63 2.87 -14.25
CA PRO A 34 -18.97 2.54 -12.87
C PRO A 34 -17.85 1.73 -12.21
N SER A 35 -17.61 1.99 -10.94
CA SER A 35 -16.77 1.21 -10.04
C SER A 35 -17.50 0.93 -8.73
N SER A 36 -16.86 0.31 -7.75
CA SER A 36 -17.41 0.14 -6.42
C SER A 36 -16.38 0.39 -5.33
N PHE A 37 -16.85 0.73 -4.13
CA PHE A 37 -15.97 0.80 -2.96
C PHE A 37 -15.36 -0.57 -2.61
N GLY A 38 -16.08 -1.66 -2.94
CA GLY A 38 -15.51 -3.00 -2.83
C GLY A 38 -14.25 -3.17 -3.67
N LEU A 39 -14.28 -2.75 -4.94
CA LEU A 39 -13.11 -2.74 -5.81
C LEU A 39 -12.01 -1.82 -5.29
N TRP A 40 -12.37 -0.62 -4.82
CA TRP A 40 -11.40 0.35 -4.32
C TRP A 40 -10.61 -0.17 -3.11
N PHE A 41 -11.30 -0.71 -2.11
CA PHE A 41 -10.64 -1.33 -0.94
C PHE A 41 -9.83 -2.58 -1.33
N GLY A 42 -10.40 -3.43 -2.19
CA GLY A 42 -9.75 -4.64 -2.69
C GLY A 42 -8.44 -4.34 -3.41
N ALA A 43 -8.41 -3.30 -4.25
CA ALA A 43 -7.21 -2.90 -4.99
C ALA A 43 -6.05 -2.51 -4.05
N TYR A 44 -6.32 -1.77 -2.97
CA TYR A 44 -5.29 -1.44 -1.98
C TYR A 44 -4.89 -2.65 -1.13
N ALA A 45 -5.83 -3.55 -0.84
CA ALA A 45 -5.50 -4.81 -0.18
C ALA A 45 -4.55 -5.65 -1.04
N GLU A 46 -4.83 -5.81 -2.32
CA GLU A 46 -3.99 -6.59 -3.23
C GLU A 46 -2.61 -5.94 -3.42
N SER A 47 -2.53 -4.61 -3.53
CA SER A 47 -1.26 -3.88 -3.61
C SER A 47 -0.34 -4.15 -2.41
N LEU A 48 -0.88 -4.30 -1.19
CA LEU A 48 -0.10 -4.63 0.00
C LEU A 48 0.55 -6.02 -0.04
N ILE A 49 0.06 -6.94 -0.88
CA ILE A 49 0.68 -8.25 -1.08
C ILE A 49 2.03 -8.08 -1.76
N ASP A 50 2.09 -7.29 -2.85
CA ASP A 50 3.32 -7.01 -3.58
C ASP A 50 4.33 -6.26 -2.70
N ASP A 51 3.84 -5.33 -1.88
CA ASP A 51 4.66 -4.62 -0.90
C ASP A 51 5.30 -5.57 0.11
N LEU A 52 4.55 -6.57 0.61
CA LEU A 52 5.08 -7.57 1.54
C LEU A 52 6.02 -8.58 0.86
N ILE A 53 5.83 -8.90 -0.42
CA ILE A 53 6.80 -9.70 -1.20
C ILE A 53 8.15 -8.97 -1.24
N THR A 54 8.11 -7.67 -1.53
CA THR A 54 9.32 -6.84 -1.53
C THR A 54 9.97 -6.76 -0.15
N LEU A 55 9.15 -6.61 0.91
CA LEU A 55 9.62 -6.59 2.29
C LEU A 55 10.25 -7.94 2.69
N HIS A 56 9.70 -9.06 2.23
CA HIS A 56 10.27 -10.38 2.47
C HIS A 56 11.65 -10.52 1.83
N SER A 57 11.83 -10.10 0.58
CA SER A 57 13.14 -10.10 -0.08
C SER A 57 14.15 -9.22 0.66
N ALA A 58 13.72 -8.07 1.17
CA ALA A 58 14.56 -7.22 2.02
C ALA A 58 14.94 -7.93 3.33
N TRP A 59 14.01 -8.64 3.96
CA TRP A 59 14.24 -9.41 5.17
C TRP A 59 15.27 -10.54 4.94
N GLU A 60 15.16 -11.31 3.87
CA GLU A 60 16.12 -12.38 3.53
C GLU A 60 17.54 -11.83 3.37
N ILE A 61 17.69 -10.68 2.69
CA ILE A 61 19.01 -10.05 2.48
C ILE A 61 19.61 -9.55 3.80
N THR A 62 18.78 -9.03 4.69
CA THR A 62 19.22 -8.43 5.94
C THR A 62 19.34 -9.41 7.11
N ASN A 63 18.75 -10.59 7.02
CA ASN A 63 18.77 -11.62 8.06
C ASN A 63 20.06 -12.46 8.02
N LYS A 64 21.20 -11.75 7.98
CA LYS A 64 22.56 -12.33 7.94
C LYS A 64 23.44 -11.69 9.01
N ASN A 65 24.11 -12.54 9.79
CA ASN A 65 24.96 -12.09 10.88
C ASN A 65 26.26 -11.45 10.37
N PRO A 66 26.52 -10.16 10.64
CA PRO A 66 27.80 -9.52 10.30
C PRO A 66 28.87 -9.62 11.40
N LEU A 67 28.47 -10.05 12.62
CA LEU A 67 29.36 -9.99 13.79
C LEU A 67 30.59 -10.86 13.63
N GLY A 68 31.67 -10.45 14.32
CA GLY A 68 32.97 -11.13 14.29
C GLY A 68 33.76 -10.86 13.02
N SER A 69 33.37 -9.88 12.19
CA SER A 69 34.21 -9.38 11.09
C SER A 69 35.40 -8.54 11.60
N ALA A 70 35.44 -8.28 12.91
CA ALA A 70 36.38 -7.37 13.58
C ALA A 70 36.30 -5.95 12.96
N ALA A 71 37.45 -5.33 12.63
CA ALA A 71 37.41 -4.06 11.92
C ALA A 71 37.14 -4.20 10.41
N GLY A 72 36.50 -5.30 9.99
CA GLY A 72 36.20 -5.61 8.61
C GLY A 72 37.19 -6.47 7.86
N PHE A 73 38.28 -6.90 8.54
CA PHE A 73 39.37 -7.65 7.92
C PHE A 73 39.67 -8.98 8.64
N GLY A 74 38.82 -9.37 9.58
CA GLY A 74 39.01 -10.57 10.39
C GLY A 74 39.88 -10.37 11.62
N SER A 75 40.17 -11.46 12.34
CA SER A 75 40.95 -11.44 13.58
C SER A 75 41.77 -12.70 13.73
N SER A 76 42.92 -12.60 14.42
CA SER A 76 43.71 -13.76 14.86
C SER A 76 43.08 -14.48 16.09
N PHE A 77 42.06 -13.91 16.74
CA PHE A 77 41.35 -14.57 17.81
C PHE A 77 40.51 -15.74 17.25
N PRO A 78 40.44 -16.87 17.96
CA PRO A 78 39.65 -18.03 17.55
C PRO A 78 38.14 -17.81 17.81
N ILE A 79 37.55 -16.82 17.15
CA ILE A 79 36.11 -16.51 17.25
C ILE A 79 35.28 -17.47 16.43
N ASN A 80 34.13 -17.87 16.99
CA ASN A 80 33.19 -18.76 16.34
C ASN A 80 31.95 -17.97 15.83
N ARG A 81 32.02 -17.50 14.60
CA ARG A 81 30.95 -16.72 13.96
C ARG A 81 29.69 -17.53 13.66
N ILE A 82 29.84 -18.85 13.44
CA ILE A 82 28.69 -19.75 13.25
C ILE A 82 27.89 -19.88 14.55
N LEU A 83 28.58 -20.00 15.69
CA LEU A 83 27.91 -20.05 16.99
C LEU A 83 27.13 -18.76 17.28
N THR A 84 27.73 -17.60 17.05
CA THR A 84 27.04 -16.31 17.26
C THR A 84 25.84 -16.12 16.32
N THR A 85 25.93 -16.59 15.07
CA THR A 85 24.81 -16.61 14.12
C THR A 85 23.63 -17.40 14.69
N LYS A 86 23.90 -18.61 15.18
CA LYS A 86 22.88 -19.48 15.80
C LYS A 86 22.30 -18.88 17.09
N LEU A 87 23.13 -18.36 17.97
CA LEU A 87 22.70 -17.79 19.26
C LEU A 87 21.83 -16.54 19.08
N LEU A 88 22.11 -15.72 18.06
CA LEU A 88 21.35 -14.50 17.76
C LEU A 88 20.11 -14.75 16.89
N GLY A 89 19.94 -15.96 16.38
CA GLY A 89 18.78 -16.33 15.57
C GLY A 89 18.79 -15.79 14.15
N PHE A 90 19.95 -15.43 13.61
CA PHE A 90 20.08 -15.11 12.20
C PHE A 90 19.93 -16.37 11.34
N GLU A 91 19.41 -16.20 10.12
CA GLU A 91 19.28 -17.33 9.17
C GLU A 91 20.63 -17.74 8.62
N GLU A 92 21.47 -16.77 8.26
CA GLU A 92 22.78 -17.00 7.65
C GLU A 92 23.87 -16.12 8.29
N LEU A 93 25.10 -16.39 7.87
CA LEU A 93 26.29 -15.60 8.18
C LEU A 93 26.71 -14.78 6.95
N ASN A 94 27.08 -13.54 7.12
CA ASN A 94 27.92 -12.83 6.14
C ASN A 94 29.34 -13.42 6.20
N TYR A 95 29.62 -14.40 5.36
CA TYR A 95 30.87 -15.18 5.42
C TYR A 95 32.11 -14.32 5.20
N ASN A 96 32.13 -13.51 4.15
CA ASN A 96 33.24 -12.63 3.86
C ASN A 96 33.25 -11.44 4.82
N VAL A 97 34.33 -11.29 5.59
CA VAL A 97 34.46 -10.25 6.63
C VAL A 97 34.51 -8.84 6.04
N VAL A 98 35.06 -8.67 4.84
CA VAL A 98 35.06 -7.36 4.16
C VAL A 98 33.65 -7.03 3.71
N TYR A 99 32.90 -7.99 3.17
CA TYR A 99 31.51 -7.78 2.77
C TYR A 99 30.60 -7.48 3.97
N ALA A 100 30.86 -8.06 5.13
CA ALA A 100 30.12 -7.74 6.36
C ALA A 100 30.16 -6.24 6.71
N GLN A 101 31.25 -5.52 6.37
CA GLN A 101 31.33 -4.07 6.49
C GLN A 101 30.75 -3.35 5.25
N MET A 102 31.04 -3.84 4.05
CA MET A 102 30.54 -3.24 2.79
C MET A 102 29.01 -3.32 2.66
N SER A 103 28.35 -4.23 3.36
CA SER A 103 26.88 -4.33 3.37
C SER A 103 26.21 -3.16 4.09
N ARG A 104 26.94 -2.36 4.90
CA ARG A 104 26.41 -1.13 5.51
C ARG A 104 26.04 -0.12 4.43
N GLY A 105 24.92 0.55 4.63
CA GLY A 105 24.30 1.41 3.63
C GLY A 105 23.50 0.63 2.58
N LYS A 106 24.00 -0.52 2.09
CA LYS A 106 23.28 -1.37 1.15
C LYS A 106 22.05 -2.04 1.78
N THR A 107 22.22 -2.65 2.97
CA THR A 107 21.10 -3.30 3.69
C THR A 107 20.07 -2.29 4.14
N GLU A 108 20.48 -1.16 4.67
CA GLU A 108 19.59 -0.08 5.08
C GLU A 108 18.79 0.48 3.89
N ARG A 109 19.44 0.62 2.72
CA ARG A 109 18.76 1.05 1.50
C ARG A 109 17.72 0.04 1.02
N ILE A 110 18.03 -1.25 1.03
CA ILE A 110 17.11 -2.31 0.62
C ILE A 110 15.87 -2.33 1.52
N ILE A 111 16.05 -2.21 2.84
CA ILE A 111 14.94 -2.08 3.78
C ILE A 111 14.12 -0.82 3.48
N SER A 112 14.79 0.32 3.28
CA SER A 112 14.10 1.58 3.01
C SER A 112 13.29 1.56 1.70
N GLN A 113 13.75 0.83 0.68
CA GLN A 113 12.99 0.60 -0.56
C GLN A 113 11.70 -0.18 -0.29
N ALA A 114 11.75 -1.23 0.52
CA ALA A 114 10.57 -1.99 0.90
C ALA A 114 9.59 -1.15 1.74
N LEU A 115 10.09 -0.31 2.64
CA LEU A 115 9.25 0.63 3.40
C LEU A 115 8.63 1.69 2.48
N ALA A 116 9.37 2.17 1.49
CA ALA A 116 8.91 3.17 0.52
C ALA A 116 7.76 2.63 -0.36
N ASN A 117 7.76 1.34 -0.71
CA ASN A 117 6.66 0.73 -1.47
C ASN A 117 5.35 0.75 -0.65
N ILE A 118 5.39 0.30 0.60
CA ILE A 118 4.23 0.36 1.51
C ILE A 118 3.76 1.81 1.69
N ALA A 119 4.70 2.74 1.85
CA ALA A 119 4.40 4.16 1.98
C ALA A 119 3.75 4.73 0.71
N ALA A 120 4.20 4.33 -0.47
CA ALA A 120 3.62 4.77 -1.75
C ALA A 120 2.17 4.27 -1.92
N THR A 121 1.89 3.01 -1.58
CA THR A 121 0.52 2.46 -1.55
C THR A 121 -0.38 3.28 -0.62
N LEU A 122 0.10 3.54 0.60
CA LEU A 122 -0.67 4.30 1.60
C LEU A 122 -0.85 5.78 1.23
N SER A 123 0.16 6.41 0.61
CA SER A 123 0.11 7.78 0.10
C SER A 123 -0.95 7.93 -1.00
N ARG A 124 -1.00 6.98 -1.94
CA ARG A 124 -2.02 6.96 -3.00
C ARG A 124 -3.42 6.83 -2.44
N MET A 125 -3.63 5.87 -1.53
CA MET A 125 -4.92 5.70 -0.85
C MET A 125 -5.36 6.97 -0.11
N SER A 126 -4.41 7.63 0.57
CA SER A 126 -4.68 8.89 1.28
C SER A 126 -5.09 10.01 0.33
N MET A 127 -4.49 10.07 -0.86
CA MET A 127 -4.89 11.05 -1.89
C MET A 127 -6.30 10.78 -2.40
N ASP A 128 -6.65 9.52 -2.69
CA ASP A 128 -8.03 9.17 -3.08
C ASP A 128 -9.03 9.56 -2.00
N ALA A 129 -8.71 9.26 -0.73
CA ALA A 129 -9.56 9.62 0.40
C ALA A 129 -9.76 11.13 0.51
N CYS A 130 -8.72 11.94 0.31
CA CYS A 130 -8.84 13.41 0.26
C CYS A 130 -9.75 13.88 -0.87
N ILE A 131 -9.65 13.25 -2.05
CA ILE A 131 -10.51 13.56 -3.20
C ILE A 131 -11.95 13.18 -2.90
N TYR A 132 -12.20 11.98 -2.37
CA TYR A 132 -13.55 11.49 -2.11
C TYR A 132 -14.26 12.22 -0.96
N LEU A 133 -13.48 12.77 -0.01
CA LEU A 133 -14.01 13.59 1.08
C LEU A 133 -14.35 15.03 0.65
N ASN A 134 -13.76 15.54 -0.43
CA ASN A 134 -13.96 16.95 -0.80
C ASN A 134 -15.45 17.26 -1.07
N GLN A 135 -15.83 18.51 -0.90
CA GLN A 135 -17.22 18.96 -0.97
C GLN A 135 -17.89 18.75 -2.34
N ASN A 136 -17.10 18.69 -3.43
CA ASN A 136 -17.64 18.46 -4.78
C ASN A 136 -18.01 16.99 -5.02
N PHE A 137 -17.30 16.07 -4.38
CA PHE A 137 -17.59 14.63 -4.46
C PHE A 137 -18.47 14.17 -3.29
N GLY A 138 -18.01 14.36 -2.05
CA GLY A 138 -18.75 13.96 -0.85
C GLY A 138 -19.12 12.47 -0.85
N PHE A 139 -18.23 11.61 -1.39
CA PHE A 139 -18.47 10.17 -1.46
C PHE A 139 -18.26 9.47 -0.14
N ILE A 140 -17.35 10.02 0.68
CA ILE A 140 -17.03 9.53 2.02
C ILE A 140 -17.12 10.67 3.03
N SER A 141 -17.36 10.30 4.28
CA SER A 141 -17.30 11.21 5.43
C SER A 141 -16.71 10.50 6.65
N PHE A 142 -16.42 11.28 7.68
CA PHE A 142 -15.86 10.79 8.94
C PHE A 142 -16.55 11.50 10.12
N PRO A 143 -16.59 10.85 11.31
CA PRO A 143 -16.99 11.51 12.54
C PRO A 143 -16.22 12.82 12.79
N ALA A 144 -16.85 13.76 13.47
CA ALA A 144 -16.27 15.08 13.70
C ALA A 144 -14.93 15.02 14.46
N GLU A 145 -14.75 14.01 15.32
CA GLU A 145 -13.55 13.77 16.12
C GLU A 145 -12.33 13.34 15.29
N LEU A 146 -12.57 12.87 14.08
CA LEU A 146 -11.54 12.42 13.13
C LEU A 146 -11.29 13.43 12.00
N THR A 147 -11.88 14.61 12.08
CA THR A 147 -11.70 15.71 11.13
C THR A 147 -11.38 16.98 11.89
N THR A 148 -10.67 17.92 11.28
CA THR A 148 -10.50 19.23 11.88
C THR A 148 -11.40 20.26 11.18
N GLY A 149 -11.89 21.20 11.97
CA GLY A 149 -12.67 22.33 11.48
C GLY A 149 -11.79 23.53 11.12
N SER A 150 -12.45 24.62 10.80
CA SER A 150 -11.84 25.93 10.65
C SER A 150 -12.33 26.86 11.77
N SER A 151 -11.45 27.67 12.30
CA SER A 151 -11.80 28.66 13.32
C SER A 151 -12.75 29.77 12.79
N ILE A 152 -12.83 29.93 11.47
CA ILE A 152 -13.60 30.98 10.80
C ILE A 152 -14.63 30.47 9.78
N MET A 153 -14.57 29.16 9.43
CA MET A 153 -15.47 28.53 8.47
C MET A 153 -16.17 27.33 9.10
N PRO A 154 -17.32 27.49 9.76
CA PRO A 154 -17.96 26.43 10.57
C PRO A 154 -18.36 25.17 9.77
N HIS A 155 -18.56 25.31 8.45
CA HIS A 155 -18.95 24.23 7.54
C HIS A 155 -17.77 23.38 7.06
N LYS A 156 -16.52 23.82 7.32
CA LYS A 156 -15.32 23.17 6.76
C LYS A 156 -14.87 21.99 7.61
N LYS A 157 -14.75 20.83 6.98
CA LYS A 157 -14.15 19.62 7.56
C LYS A 157 -12.95 19.23 6.71
N ASN A 158 -11.77 19.20 7.34
CA ASN A 158 -10.50 18.94 6.64
C ASN A 158 -10.10 17.47 6.74
N PRO A 159 -9.46 16.89 5.71
CA PRO A 159 -8.94 15.52 5.71
C PRO A 159 -7.53 15.43 6.33
N ASP A 160 -7.26 16.20 7.40
CA ASP A 160 -5.88 16.40 7.91
C ASP A 160 -5.13 15.11 8.17
N VAL A 161 -5.82 14.08 8.70
CA VAL A 161 -5.18 12.78 8.97
C VAL A 161 -4.62 12.18 7.69
N PHE A 162 -5.39 12.17 6.59
CA PHE A 162 -4.92 11.66 5.31
C PHE A 162 -3.85 12.55 4.66
N GLU A 163 -3.93 13.86 4.85
CA GLU A 163 -2.91 14.79 4.39
C GLU A 163 -1.57 14.53 5.09
N LEU A 164 -1.58 14.34 6.41
CA LEU A 164 -0.39 14.03 7.20
C LEU A 164 0.15 12.63 6.88
N ILE A 165 -0.72 11.61 6.73
CA ILE A 165 -0.29 10.29 6.28
C ILE A 165 0.43 10.40 4.93
N ARG A 166 -0.17 11.08 3.95
CA ARG A 166 0.41 11.32 2.63
C ARG A 166 1.77 12.02 2.72
N GLY A 167 1.86 13.08 3.53
CA GLY A 167 3.10 13.83 3.74
C GLY A 167 4.21 12.99 4.36
N HIS A 168 3.92 12.21 5.41
CA HIS A 168 4.88 11.29 6.02
C HIS A 168 5.30 10.18 5.06
N CYS A 169 4.36 9.59 4.33
CA CYS A 169 4.65 8.55 3.35
C CYS A 169 5.52 9.07 2.20
N ASN A 170 5.30 10.29 1.72
CA ASN A 170 6.16 10.92 0.70
C ASN A 170 7.60 11.12 1.20
N ARG A 171 7.79 11.50 2.47
CA ARG A 171 9.12 11.57 3.08
C ARG A 171 9.79 10.19 3.15
N ILE A 172 9.04 9.14 3.53
CA ILE A 172 9.57 7.77 3.56
C ILE A 172 9.94 7.30 2.15
N SER A 173 9.18 7.68 1.13
CA SER A 173 9.47 7.36 -0.27
C SER A 173 10.77 8.00 -0.78
N ALA A 174 11.25 9.09 -0.20
CA ALA A 174 12.53 9.72 -0.52
C ALA A 174 13.74 9.05 0.15
N LEU A 175 13.51 8.31 1.25
CA LEU A 175 14.57 7.74 2.10
C LEU A 175 15.56 6.83 1.36
N PRO A 176 15.17 5.94 0.42
CA PRO A 176 16.10 5.09 -0.31
C PRO A 176 17.18 5.89 -1.07
N ASN A 177 16.80 7.02 -1.63
CA ASN A 177 17.73 7.90 -2.33
C ASN A 177 18.69 8.62 -1.35
N GLU A 178 18.16 9.08 -0.23
CA GLU A 178 18.97 9.70 0.83
C GLU A 178 20.05 8.74 1.36
N ILE A 179 19.66 7.50 1.68
CA ILE A 179 20.59 6.45 2.12
C ILE A 179 21.61 6.12 1.02
N LEU A 180 21.18 6.09 -0.24
CA LEU A 180 22.08 5.89 -1.37
C LEU A 180 23.13 7.00 -1.42
N MET A 181 22.73 8.25 -1.34
CA MET A 181 23.65 9.40 -1.42
C MET A 181 24.63 9.44 -0.25
N MET A 182 24.24 9.00 0.95
CA MET A 182 25.16 8.88 2.10
C MET A 182 26.18 7.74 1.96
N SER A 183 25.89 6.74 1.14
CA SER A 183 26.72 5.52 1.02
C SER A 183 27.50 5.40 -0.30
N VAL A 184 27.29 6.30 -1.27
CA VAL A 184 28.07 6.30 -2.52
C VAL A 184 29.46 6.89 -2.32
N ASN A 185 30.40 6.50 -3.19
CA ASN A 185 31.79 6.99 -3.20
C ASN A 185 32.63 6.63 -1.96
N LEU A 186 32.14 5.67 -1.15
CA LEU A 186 32.92 5.16 -0.03
C LEU A 186 33.65 3.88 -0.46
N PRO A 187 34.94 3.75 -0.18
CA PRO A 187 35.66 2.50 -0.42
C PRO A 187 35.22 1.40 0.53
N SER A 188 35.65 0.15 0.27
CA SER A 188 35.36 -0.97 1.18
C SER A 188 35.97 -0.68 2.57
N GLY A 189 35.24 -1.14 3.61
CA GLY A 189 35.64 -0.91 5.01
C GLY A 189 34.61 -0.08 5.78
N TYR A 190 34.94 0.29 7.01
CA TYR A 190 34.09 1.11 7.86
C TYR A 190 34.32 2.60 7.65
N HIS A 191 33.25 3.37 7.55
CA HIS A 191 33.27 4.83 7.48
C HIS A 191 32.24 5.42 8.44
N ARG A 192 32.52 6.61 9.00
CA ARG A 192 31.63 7.27 9.95
C ARG A 192 30.33 7.78 9.35
N ASP A 193 30.30 7.99 8.03
CA ASP A 193 29.11 8.34 7.26
C ASP A 193 27.93 7.38 7.57
N PHE A 194 28.22 6.10 7.78
CA PHE A 194 27.21 5.12 8.14
C PHE A 194 26.53 5.32 9.51
N GLN A 195 27.05 6.20 10.34
CA GLN A 195 26.40 6.54 11.62
C GLN A 195 25.14 7.38 11.38
N LEU A 196 25.10 8.19 10.33
CA LEU A 196 23.97 9.05 9.97
C LEU A 196 22.75 8.25 9.50
N LEU A 197 22.95 7.02 8.98
CA LEU A 197 21.86 6.17 8.48
C LEU A 197 20.75 5.93 9.51
N LYS A 198 21.09 5.89 10.81
CA LYS A 198 20.14 5.62 11.90
C LYS A 198 19.17 6.77 12.14
N GLU A 199 19.63 8.01 11.86
CA GLU A 199 18.86 9.23 12.13
C GLU A 199 17.58 9.29 11.30
N ASN A 200 17.59 8.69 10.11
CA ASN A 200 16.46 8.72 9.19
C ASN A 200 15.73 7.38 9.10
N LEU A 201 16.45 6.26 9.09
CA LEU A 201 15.83 4.93 8.94
C LEU A 201 14.95 4.54 10.14
N PHE A 202 15.41 4.73 11.37
CA PHE A 202 14.61 4.32 12.54
C PHE A 202 13.35 5.16 12.72
N PRO A 203 13.38 6.50 12.60
CA PRO A 203 12.17 7.31 12.59
C PRO A 203 11.23 6.96 11.44
N ALA A 204 11.75 6.61 10.24
CA ALA A 204 10.91 6.21 9.12
C ALA A 204 10.11 4.94 9.41
N ILE A 205 10.73 3.92 10.02
CA ILE A 205 10.04 2.70 10.46
C ILE A 205 8.91 3.04 11.45
N LYS A 206 9.20 3.89 12.44
CA LYS A 206 8.21 4.33 13.42
C LYS A 206 7.06 5.08 12.73
N ASN A 207 7.38 6.07 11.91
CA ASN A 207 6.40 6.90 11.21
C ASN A 207 5.50 6.06 10.29
N LEU A 208 6.04 5.08 9.56
CA LEU A 208 5.22 4.19 8.73
C LEU A 208 4.26 3.36 9.56
N LYS A 209 4.72 2.84 10.71
CA LYS A 209 3.84 2.11 11.64
C LYS A 209 2.71 3.00 12.19
N ASP A 210 3.02 4.25 12.50
CA ASP A 210 2.02 5.22 13.00
C ASP A 210 1.05 5.61 11.89
N CYS A 211 1.51 5.83 10.65
CA CYS A 211 0.66 6.06 9.49
C CYS A 211 -0.32 4.90 9.23
N LEU A 212 0.15 3.64 9.30
CA LEU A 212 -0.71 2.46 9.15
C LEU A 212 -1.78 2.37 10.25
N LYS A 213 -1.43 2.71 11.51
CA LYS A 213 -2.40 2.73 12.61
C LYS A 213 -3.46 3.81 12.40
N MET A 214 -3.02 5.02 12.00
CA MET A 214 -3.95 6.12 11.74
C MET A 214 -4.84 5.83 10.54
N ALA A 215 -4.29 5.25 9.46
CA ALA A 215 -5.09 4.80 8.33
C ALA A 215 -6.11 3.74 8.74
N SER A 216 -5.72 2.77 9.59
CA SER A 216 -6.66 1.78 10.12
C SER A 216 -7.81 2.44 10.88
N LEU A 217 -7.50 3.35 11.79
CA LEU A 217 -8.51 4.10 12.55
C LEU A 217 -9.48 4.85 11.62
N MET A 218 -8.95 5.52 10.60
CA MET A 218 -9.78 6.24 9.62
C MET A 218 -10.68 5.29 8.84
N ILE A 219 -10.14 4.19 8.32
CA ILE A 219 -10.90 3.20 7.52
C ILE A 219 -11.94 2.45 8.36
N GLU A 220 -11.69 2.20 9.63
CA GLU A 220 -12.67 1.63 10.55
C GLU A 220 -13.88 2.54 10.76
N ASN A 221 -13.68 3.86 10.73
CA ASN A 221 -14.69 4.88 10.99
C ASN A 221 -15.17 5.61 9.71
N ILE A 222 -14.90 5.05 8.55
CA ILE A 222 -15.37 5.62 7.29
C ILE A 222 -16.87 5.45 7.14
N ASP A 223 -17.55 6.53 6.81
CA ASP A 223 -18.94 6.51 6.36
C ASP A 223 -18.98 6.74 4.84
N ILE A 224 -19.64 5.86 4.13
CA ILE A 224 -19.69 5.86 2.66
C ILE A 224 -21.09 6.20 2.20
N LYS A 225 -21.20 7.23 1.37
CA LYS A 225 -22.47 7.63 0.77
C LYS A 225 -22.99 6.51 -0.13
N LYS A 226 -24.22 6.10 0.13
CA LYS A 226 -24.96 5.18 -0.72
C LYS A 226 -25.52 5.92 -1.94
N ASP A 227 -25.80 5.19 -2.99
CA ASP A 227 -26.57 5.65 -4.15
C ASP A 227 -25.93 6.88 -4.87
N ILE A 228 -24.61 6.96 -4.87
CA ILE A 228 -23.86 8.05 -5.51
C ILE A 228 -24.19 8.17 -6.99
N LEU A 229 -24.31 7.03 -7.70
CA LEU A 229 -24.54 7.00 -9.14
C LEU A 229 -25.99 7.34 -9.55
N GLU A 230 -26.91 7.50 -8.59
CA GLU A 230 -28.28 7.95 -8.87
C GLU A 230 -28.37 9.43 -9.30
N ASP A 231 -27.30 10.21 -9.04
CA ASP A 231 -27.21 11.59 -9.56
C ASP A 231 -27.08 11.57 -11.08
N GLU A 232 -27.97 12.31 -11.76
CA GLU A 232 -28.09 12.35 -13.22
C GLU A 232 -26.79 12.68 -13.94
N LYS A 233 -25.89 13.45 -13.32
CA LYS A 233 -24.57 13.74 -13.87
C LYS A 233 -23.71 12.49 -14.16
N TYR A 234 -24.04 11.34 -13.53
CA TYR A 234 -23.32 10.08 -13.70
C TYR A 234 -23.93 9.14 -14.73
N LYS A 235 -25.07 9.51 -15.38
CA LYS A 235 -25.76 8.64 -16.36
C LYS A 235 -24.84 8.12 -17.46
N TYR A 236 -23.90 8.93 -17.92
CA TYR A 236 -23.00 8.57 -19.02
C TYR A 236 -21.90 7.57 -18.64
N LEU A 237 -21.70 7.25 -17.36
CA LEU A 237 -20.83 6.16 -16.95
C LEU A 237 -21.27 4.81 -17.53
N PHE A 238 -22.56 4.64 -17.81
CA PHE A 238 -23.16 3.41 -18.30
C PHE A 238 -23.17 3.28 -19.84
N THR A 239 -22.56 4.19 -20.57
CA THR A 239 -22.53 4.16 -22.03
C THR A 239 -21.88 2.90 -22.58
N VAL A 240 -20.83 2.40 -21.94
CA VAL A 240 -20.15 1.15 -22.31
C VAL A 240 -21.05 -0.05 -22.05
N GLU A 241 -21.78 -0.06 -20.93
CA GLU A 241 -22.73 -1.14 -20.60
C GLU A 241 -23.85 -1.24 -21.64
N GLU A 242 -24.44 -0.10 -22.02
CA GLU A 242 -25.49 -0.08 -23.04
C GLU A 242 -24.94 -0.44 -24.43
N MET A 243 -23.72 0.00 -24.76
CA MET A 243 -23.04 -0.44 -25.99
C MET A 243 -22.81 -1.96 -25.99
N ASN A 244 -22.34 -2.54 -24.89
CA ASN A 244 -22.12 -3.97 -24.75
C ASN A 244 -23.41 -4.78 -24.91
N LYS A 245 -24.54 -4.28 -24.37
CA LYS A 245 -25.88 -4.91 -24.60
C LYS A 245 -26.21 -5.00 -26.07
N LEU A 246 -25.96 -3.94 -26.85
CA LEU A 246 -26.19 -3.94 -28.29
C LEU A 246 -25.26 -4.93 -29.02
N VAL A 247 -23.98 -5.00 -28.61
CA VAL A 247 -23.03 -5.97 -29.21
C VAL A 247 -23.47 -7.42 -28.94
N LEU A 248 -23.91 -7.71 -27.73
CA LEU A 248 -24.41 -9.03 -27.36
C LEU A 248 -25.68 -9.42 -28.11
N GLN A 249 -26.46 -8.43 -28.65
CA GLN A 249 -27.59 -8.62 -29.54
C GLN A 249 -27.18 -8.81 -31.01
N GLY A 250 -25.86 -8.81 -31.31
CA GLY A 250 -25.35 -9.04 -32.67
C GLY A 250 -25.06 -7.78 -33.48
N ILE A 251 -25.15 -6.58 -32.88
CA ILE A 251 -24.78 -5.34 -33.56
C ILE A 251 -23.23 -5.21 -33.55
N PRO A 252 -22.61 -4.94 -34.72
CA PRO A 252 -21.16 -4.73 -34.74
C PRO A 252 -20.72 -3.59 -33.81
N LEU A 253 -19.61 -3.80 -33.10
CA LEU A 253 -19.10 -2.87 -32.09
C LEU A 253 -19.04 -1.41 -32.58
N ARG A 254 -18.57 -1.18 -33.82
CA ARG A 254 -18.47 0.16 -34.39
C ARG A 254 -19.84 0.83 -34.57
N ASP A 255 -20.85 0.07 -34.92
CA ASP A 255 -22.20 0.59 -35.13
C ASP A 255 -22.91 0.83 -33.80
N ALA A 256 -22.73 -0.06 -32.84
CA ALA A 256 -23.16 0.13 -31.46
C ALA A 256 -22.53 1.41 -30.85
N TYR A 257 -21.23 1.61 -31.03
CA TYR A 257 -20.52 2.82 -30.58
C TYR A 257 -21.11 4.09 -31.19
N LYS A 258 -21.32 4.12 -32.53
CA LYS A 258 -21.92 5.27 -33.22
C LYS A 258 -23.33 5.56 -32.74
N LYS A 259 -24.14 4.51 -32.51
CA LYS A 259 -25.48 4.67 -32.03
C LYS A 259 -25.51 5.29 -30.64
N ILE A 260 -24.76 4.72 -29.68
CA ILE A 260 -24.68 5.28 -28.32
C ILE A 260 -24.10 6.71 -28.34
N GLY A 261 -23.08 6.98 -29.18
CA GLY A 261 -22.51 8.32 -29.34
C GLY A 261 -23.56 9.35 -29.82
N ALA A 262 -24.37 8.98 -30.82
CA ALA A 262 -25.46 9.83 -31.29
C ALA A 262 -26.53 10.06 -30.22
N ASP A 263 -26.87 9.03 -29.42
CA ASP A 263 -27.82 9.17 -28.31
C ASP A 263 -27.29 10.13 -27.23
N VAL A 264 -25.98 10.12 -26.96
CA VAL A 264 -25.31 11.06 -26.02
C VAL A 264 -25.35 12.48 -26.58
N GLU A 265 -24.96 12.68 -27.84
CA GLU A 265 -24.93 13.99 -28.49
C GLU A 265 -26.32 14.65 -28.57
N ASN A 266 -27.36 13.86 -28.80
CA ASN A 266 -28.74 14.33 -28.89
C ASN A 266 -29.48 14.36 -27.52
N ASP A 267 -28.79 14.08 -26.41
CA ASP A 267 -29.37 13.97 -25.05
C ASP A 267 -30.57 13.01 -24.97
N THR A 268 -30.55 11.93 -25.80
CA THR A 268 -31.55 10.88 -25.81
C THR A 268 -31.11 9.58 -25.14
N PHE A 269 -29.85 9.57 -24.63
CA PHE A 269 -29.27 8.41 -23.96
C PHE A 269 -30.11 7.98 -22.74
N LYS A 270 -30.42 6.69 -22.69
CA LYS A 270 -31.12 6.07 -21.58
C LYS A 270 -30.38 4.83 -21.12
N THR A 271 -30.43 4.58 -19.83
CA THR A 271 -29.84 3.41 -19.20
C THR A 271 -30.71 2.94 -18.05
N ASP A 272 -30.72 1.66 -17.77
CA ASP A 272 -31.30 1.08 -16.56
C ASP A 272 -30.32 1.02 -15.38
N MET A 273 -29.11 1.55 -15.59
CA MET A 273 -28.00 1.56 -14.62
C MET A 273 -27.61 0.18 -14.09
N LYS A 274 -27.96 -0.88 -14.82
CA LYS A 274 -27.62 -2.25 -14.44
C LYS A 274 -26.30 -2.68 -15.05
N MET A 275 -25.51 -3.35 -14.22
CA MET A 275 -24.26 -3.98 -14.62
C MET A 275 -24.37 -5.49 -14.42
N SER A 276 -23.74 -6.24 -15.31
CA SER A 276 -23.68 -7.69 -15.24
C SER A 276 -22.25 -8.14 -15.56
N HIS A 277 -21.33 -7.86 -14.64
CA HIS A 277 -19.96 -8.32 -14.78
C HIS A 277 -19.82 -9.69 -14.09
N THR A 278 -19.25 -10.66 -14.81
CA THR A 278 -19.08 -12.03 -14.31
C THR A 278 -17.62 -12.46 -14.24
N HIS A 279 -16.72 -11.73 -14.89
CA HIS A 279 -15.30 -12.06 -14.90
C HIS A 279 -14.63 -11.74 -13.55
N GLU A 280 -13.54 -12.42 -13.28
CA GLU A 280 -12.79 -12.35 -12.05
C GLU A 280 -12.25 -10.92 -11.81
N GLY A 281 -12.35 -10.46 -10.55
CA GLY A 281 -11.86 -9.17 -10.12
C GLY A 281 -12.70 -7.96 -10.53
N SER A 282 -13.93 -8.17 -11.03
CA SER A 282 -14.85 -7.10 -11.41
C SER A 282 -15.98 -6.93 -10.39
N ILE A 283 -16.82 -5.90 -10.61
CA ILE A 283 -18.03 -5.66 -9.82
C ILE A 283 -18.89 -6.92 -9.84
N GLY A 284 -19.32 -7.41 -8.67
CA GLY A 284 -20.09 -8.65 -8.52
C GLY A 284 -19.23 -9.91 -8.41
N ASN A 285 -17.94 -9.86 -8.73
CA ASN A 285 -17.01 -10.99 -8.60
C ASN A 285 -15.61 -10.55 -8.15
N LEU A 286 -15.49 -9.93 -6.96
CA LEU A 286 -14.30 -9.26 -6.45
C LEU A 286 -13.09 -10.16 -6.21
N GLN A 287 -13.29 -11.48 -6.08
CA GLN A 287 -12.23 -12.46 -5.79
C GLN A 287 -11.47 -12.21 -4.46
N ASN A 288 -12.13 -11.61 -3.47
CA ASN A 288 -11.55 -11.30 -2.16
C ASN A 288 -10.96 -12.54 -1.47
N ASP A 289 -11.52 -13.74 -1.67
CA ASP A 289 -10.98 -14.98 -1.11
C ASP A 289 -9.64 -15.36 -1.75
N GLN A 290 -9.47 -15.13 -3.06
CA GLN A 290 -8.19 -15.38 -3.72
C GLN A 290 -7.11 -14.39 -3.24
N ILE A 291 -7.46 -13.11 -3.11
CA ILE A 291 -6.59 -12.07 -2.55
C ILE A 291 -6.15 -12.44 -1.12
N LYS A 292 -7.07 -12.96 -0.31
CA LYS A 292 -6.79 -13.44 1.05
C LYS A 292 -5.81 -14.62 1.06
N ILE A 293 -5.99 -15.59 0.15
CA ILE A 293 -5.10 -16.75 -0.02
C ILE A 293 -3.70 -16.28 -0.44
N MET A 294 -3.60 -15.32 -1.36
CA MET A 294 -2.31 -14.76 -1.79
C MET A 294 -1.56 -14.13 -0.61
N MET A 295 -2.23 -13.30 0.19
CA MET A 295 -1.61 -12.70 1.38
C MET A 295 -1.15 -13.76 2.38
N ALA A 296 -1.96 -14.79 2.65
CA ALA A 296 -1.59 -15.87 3.56
C ALA A 296 -0.28 -16.55 3.14
N LYS A 297 -0.14 -16.87 1.85
CA LYS A 297 1.09 -17.45 1.27
C LYS A 297 2.32 -16.55 1.45
N VAL A 298 2.15 -15.23 1.41
CA VAL A 298 3.26 -14.29 1.64
C VAL A 298 3.62 -14.24 3.11
N ILE A 299 2.63 -14.18 4.01
CA ILE A 299 2.86 -14.14 5.46
C ILE A 299 3.58 -15.40 5.96
N GLU A 300 3.24 -16.58 5.43
CA GLU A 300 3.86 -17.86 5.78
C GLU A 300 5.36 -17.92 5.48
N ARG A 301 5.86 -17.08 4.57
CA ARG A 301 7.31 -17.00 4.27
C ARG A 301 8.12 -16.34 5.37
N PHE A 302 7.49 -15.54 6.25
CA PHE A 302 8.18 -14.85 7.34
C PHE A 302 8.31 -15.78 8.56
N ASP A 303 9.49 -16.34 8.80
CA ASP A 303 9.79 -17.11 9.98
C ASP A 303 10.51 -16.25 11.05
N PHE A 304 9.78 -15.82 12.05
CA PHE A 304 10.32 -15.08 13.19
C PHE A 304 10.64 -15.97 14.40
N LYS A 305 10.44 -17.28 14.31
CA LYS A 305 10.59 -18.20 15.45
C LYS A 305 12.01 -18.18 16.00
N LYS A 306 13.00 -18.35 15.12
CA LYS A 306 14.42 -18.38 15.52
C LYS A 306 14.85 -17.12 16.26
N VAL A 307 14.51 -15.93 15.72
CA VAL A 307 14.89 -14.65 16.34
C VAL A 307 14.15 -14.41 17.65
N ASN A 308 12.87 -14.79 17.76
CA ASN A 308 12.09 -14.65 19.00
C ASN A 308 12.65 -15.55 20.09
N GLU A 309 12.97 -16.81 19.79
CA GLU A 309 13.61 -17.74 20.73
C GLU A 309 15.00 -17.26 21.16
N ALA A 310 15.79 -16.68 20.23
CA ALA A 310 17.08 -16.11 20.53
C ALA A 310 16.96 -14.91 21.48
N LEU A 311 16.06 -13.98 21.21
CA LEU A 311 15.80 -12.82 22.06
C LEU A 311 15.36 -13.22 23.47
N GLN A 312 14.48 -14.22 23.60
CA GLN A 312 14.06 -14.75 24.91
C GLN A 312 15.25 -15.32 25.71
N ARG A 313 16.15 -16.06 25.05
CA ARG A 313 17.35 -16.62 25.68
C ARG A 313 18.38 -15.56 26.12
N LEU A 314 18.48 -14.45 25.39
CA LEU A 314 19.38 -13.34 25.73
C LEU A 314 18.87 -12.50 26.92
N LEU A 315 17.58 -12.61 27.27
CA LEU A 315 16.99 -11.89 28.41
C LEU A 315 16.96 -12.72 29.71
N GLN A 316 17.35 -13.99 29.64
CA GLN A 316 17.52 -14.91 30.79
C GLN A 316 18.96 -14.85 31.29
#